data_87caaddc957a010ee4d789b892927773
#
_entry.id   87caaddc957a010ee4d789b892927773
#
_cell.length_a   1.000
_cell.length_b   1.000
_cell.length_c   1.000
_cell.angle_alpha   90.00
_cell.angle_beta   90.00
_cell.angle_gamma   90.00
#
_symmetry.space_group_name_H-M   'P 1'
#
loop_
_entity.id
_entity.type
_entity.pdbx_description
1 polymer ?
#
loop_
_entity_poly.entity_id
_entity_poly.type
_entity_poly.pdbx_seq_one_letter_code
_entity_poly.pdbx_strand_id
1 'polypeptide(L)'
;MEYLIETSHLGKRYGDVQALHDVSFQVGRGELFGLIGPDGSGKSTLFRILTTLLVADEGEARVNGNDVVTGYKQIRQSIGYMPGKFSLYQDLTVEENLNFFATVFNTTVEAHYDQIKEIYDQIAPFKARRAGALSGGMKQKLALCCALIHNPEVLFLDEPTTGVDPVSRKEFWQMLHRLQERGITIVVSTPFMDEARHRFSTTRTHSGNRYPGSYSGKIQRYTLPSRTGT
;
A
#
# COMPACT_ATOMS: atom_id res chain seq x y z
N MET A 1 6.39 -20.05 -8.47
CA MET A 1 6.22 -18.59 -8.25
C MET A 1 6.58 -18.31 -6.81
N GLU A 2 7.34 -17.25 -6.56
CA GLU A 2 7.66 -16.80 -5.20
C GLU A 2 6.57 -15.83 -4.73
N TYR A 3 5.92 -16.12 -3.60
CA TYR A 3 4.95 -15.25 -3.00
C TYR A 3 5.63 -14.37 -1.95
N LEU A 4 5.42 -13.06 -2.03
CA LEU A 4 5.94 -12.10 -1.05
C LEU A 4 4.93 -11.80 0.06
N ILE A 5 3.65 -12.06 -0.17
CA ILE A 5 2.62 -11.93 0.86
C ILE A 5 1.78 -13.20 0.83
N GLU A 6 1.57 -13.78 1.99
CA GLU A 6 0.73 -14.95 2.18
C GLU A 6 -0.14 -14.74 3.41
N THR A 7 -1.43 -15.00 3.28
CA THR A 7 -2.39 -14.97 4.40
C THR A 7 -3.18 -16.25 4.40
N SER A 8 -3.45 -16.78 5.60
CA SER A 8 -4.22 -18.00 5.80
C SER A 8 -5.21 -17.80 6.94
N HIS A 9 -6.50 -17.87 6.62
CA HIS A 9 -7.62 -17.81 7.56
C HIS A 9 -7.57 -16.63 8.55
N LEU A 10 -7.08 -15.44 8.11
CA LEU A 10 -6.99 -14.28 8.97
C LEU A 10 -8.35 -13.81 9.46
N GLY A 11 -8.46 -13.66 10.77
CA GLY A 11 -9.59 -13.09 11.48
C GLY A 11 -9.19 -11.94 12.40
N LYS A 12 -10.06 -10.92 12.51
CA LYS A 12 -9.90 -9.80 13.45
C LYS A 12 -11.24 -9.30 13.93
N ARG A 13 -11.38 -9.12 15.24
CA ARG A 13 -12.57 -8.54 15.89
C ARG A 13 -12.19 -7.29 16.69
N TYR A 14 -13.14 -6.38 16.79
CA TYR A 14 -13.11 -5.21 17.67
C TYR A 14 -14.41 -5.22 18.50
N GLY A 15 -14.35 -5.75 19.70
CA GLY A 15 -15.56 -6.04 20.49
C GLY A 15 -16.50 -6.97 19.72
N ASP A 16 -17.71 -6.51 19.44
CA ASP A 16 -18.72 -7.30 18.71
C ASP A 16 -18.59 -7.18 17.18
N VAL A 17 -17.73 -6.29 16.68
CA VAL A 17 -17.55 -6.07 15.23
C VAL A 17 -16.47 -6.98 14.69
N GLN A 18 -16.83 -7.86 13.75
CA GLN A 18 -15.88 -8.68 13.00
C GLN A 18 -15.37 -7.88 11.79
N ALA A 19 -14.14 -7.39 11.89
CA ALA A 19 -13.50 -6.59 10.83
C ALA A 19 -12.90 -7.46 9.71
N LEU A 20 -12.35 -8.63 10.05
CA LEU A 20 -11.85 -9.63 9.10
C LEU A 20 -12.40 -11.01 9.49
N HIS A 21 -12.79 -11.79 8.47
CA HIS A 21 -13.26 -13.16 8.65
C HIS A 21 -12.71 -14.04 7.53
N ASP A 22 -11.94 -15.05 7.91
CA ASP A 22 -11.40 -16.09 7.02
C ASP A 22 -10.71 -15.53 5.75
N VAL A 23 -9.81 -14.54 5.92
CA VAL A 23 -9.15 -13.90 4.80
C VAL A 23 -7.89 -14.67 4.42
N SER A 24 -7.90 -15.28 3.23
CA SER A 24 -6.78 -16.05 2.69
C SER A 24 -6.46 -15.60 1.26
N PHE A 25 -5.20 -15.24 0.99
CA PHE A 25 -4.69 -14.91 -0.34
C PHE A 25 -3.18 -14.92 -0.39
N GLN A 26 -2.64 -14.87 -1.60
CA GLN A 26 -1.21 -14.76 -1.87
C GLN A 26 -0.95 -13.65 -2.89
N VAL A 27 0.19 -12.97 -2.78
CA VAL A 27 0.67 -11.96 -3.75
C VAL A 27 2.06 -12.34 -4.22
N GLY A 28 2.22 -12.46 -5.53
CA GLY A 28 3.49 -12.80 -6.18
C GLY A 28 4.47 -11.62 -6.18
N ARG A 29 5.76 -11.92 -6.31
CA ARG A 29 6.81 -10.92 -6.49
C ARG A 29 6.55 -10.09 -7.75
N GLY A 30 6.66 -8.76 -7.66
CA GLY A 30 6.43 -7.82 -8.77
C GLY A 30 4.97 -7.69 -9.20
N GLU A 31 4.03 -8.18 -8.39
CA GLU A 31 2.60 -8.05 -8.65
C GLU A 31 2.06 -6.71 -8.16
N LEU A 32 1.16 -6.08 -8.92
CA LEU A 32 0.32 -5.00 -8.43
C LEU A 32 -1.06 -5.57 -8.07
N PHE A 33 -1.32 -5.65 -6.77
CA PHE A 33 -2.47 -6.31 -6.18
C PHE A 33 -3.45 -5.29 -5.59
N GLY A 34 -4.72 -5.36 -5.99
CA GLY A 34 -5.79 -4.47 -5.53
C GLY A 34 -6.71 -5.12 -4.49
N LEU A 35 -6.86 -4.47 -3.34
CA LEU A 35 -7.89 -4.76 -2.34
C LEU A 35 -9.06 -3.78 -2.51
N ILE A 36 -10.19 -4.26 -3.00
CA ILE A 36 -11.34 -3.41 -3.32
C ILE A 36 -12.52 -3.75 -2.41
N GLY A 37 -13.11 -2.72 -1.88
CA GLY A 37 -14.27 -2.87 -1.02
C GLY A 37 -14.73 -1.53 -0.46
N PRO A 38 -15.99 -1.41 -0.01
CA PRO A 38 -16.52 -0.19 0.57
C PRO A 38 -15.77 0.20 1.87
N ASP A 39 -16.02 1.42 2.33
CA ASP A 39 -15.52 1.85 3.64
C ASP A 39 -16.06 0.93 4.73
N GLY A 40 -15.20 0.63 5.72
CA GLY A 40 -15.51 -0.30 6.79
C GLY A 40 -15.40 -1.80 6.43
N SER A 41 -15.00 -2.17 5.19
CA SER A 41 -14.85 -3.59 4.80
C SER A 41 -13.61 -4.29 5.37
N GLY A 42 -12.82 -3.64 6.21
CA GLY A 42 -11.64 -4.25 6.84
C GLY A 42 -10.31 -4.05 6.10
N LYS A 43 -10.26 -3.33 4.97
CA LYS A 43 -9.03 -3.09 4.18
C LYS A 43 -7.87 -2.56 5.04
N SER A 44 -8.11 -1.46 5.75
CA SER A 44 -7.09 -0.85 6.62
C SER A 44 -6.71 -1.74 7.81
N THR A 45 -7.65 -2.57 8.31
CA THR A 45 -7.35 -3.57 9.36
C THR A 45 -6.38 -4.62 8.82
N LEU A 46 -6.63 -5.12 7.62
CA LEU A 46 -5.75 -6.07 6.95
C LEU A 46 -4.36 -5.47 6.70
N PHE A 47 -4.28 -4.24 6.18
CA PHE A 47 -3.00 -3.56 6.00
C PHE A 47 -2.23 -3.39 7.30
N ARG A 48 -2.89 -3.02 8.40
CA ARG A 48 -2.23 -2.91 9.71
C ARG A 48 -1.67 -4.24 10.21
N ILE A 49 -2.32 -5.37 9.91
CA ILE A 49 -1.80 -6.71 10.24
C ILE A 49 -0.56 -7.00 9.38
N LEU A 50 -0.66 -6.84 8.05
CA LEU A 50 0.45 -7.11 7.14
C LEU A 50 1.66 -6.20 7.34
N THR A 51 1.43 -4.96 7.77
CA THR A 51 2.49 -4.00 8.12
C THR A 51 2.93 -4.07 9.58
N THR A 52 2.51 -5.10 10.30
CA THR A 52 2.89 -5.40 11.70
C THR A 52 2.46 -4.35 12.74
N LEU A 53 1.47 -3.53 12.41
CA LEU A 53 0.89 -2.53 13.33
C LEU A 53 -0.26 -3.06 14.18
N LEU A 54 -0.75 -4.26 13.84
CA LEU A 54 -1.86 -4.92 14.52
C LEU A 54 -1.65 -6.43 14.48
N VAL A 55 -2.03 -7.12 15.53
CA VAL A 55 -2.01 -8.59 15.61
C VAL A 55 -3.40 -9.12 15.23
N ALA A 56 -3.44 -10.15 14.38
CA ALA A 56 -4.65 -10.89 14.06
C ALA A 56 -5.12 -11.68 15.29
N ASP A 57 -6.42 -11.97 15.38
CA ASP A 57 -6.96 -12.84 16.44
C ASP A 57 -6.96 -14.31 16.01
N GLU A 58 -7.04 -14.55 14.68
CA GLU A 58 -7.06 -15.88 14.08
C GLU A 58 -6.22 -15.88 12.79
N GLY A 59 -5.70 -17.06 12.44
CA GLY A 59 -4.94 -17.28 11.21
C GLY A 59 -3.50 -16.78 11.26
N GLU A 60 -2.83 -16.84 10.12
CA GLU A 60 -1.42 -16.50 9.96
C GLU A 60 -1.20 -15.61 8.74
N ALA A 61 -0.14 -14.78 8.79
CA ALA A 61 0.32 -14.03 7.64
C ALA A 61 1.83 -13.95 7.60
N ARG A 62 2.36 -13.90 6.38
CA ARG A 62 3.78 -13.71 6.10
C ARG A 62 3.98 -12.60 5.08
N VAL A 63 5.04 -11.82 5.27
CA VAL A 63 5.50 -10.80 4.32
C VAL A 63 7.00 -10.96 4.15
N ASN A 64 7.46 -11.06 2.90
CA ASN A 64 8.85 -11.38 2.55
C ASN A 64 9.37 -12.62 3.30
N GLY A 65 8.54 -13.69 3.37
CA GLY A 65 8.88 -14.93 4.06
C GLY A 65 8.88 -14.84 5.60
N ASN A 66 8.73 -13.65 6.19
CA ASN A 66 8.72 -13.42 7.63
C ASN A 66 7.28 -13.42 8.17
N ASP A 67 7.06 -14.08 9.31
CA ASP A 67 5.80 -14.04 10.04
C ASP A 67 5.53 -12.64 10.61
N VAL A 68 4.29 -12.14 10.47
CA VAL A 68 3.94 -10.75 10.83
C VAL A 68 4.02 -10.46 12.34
N VAL A 69 4.04 -11.50 13.19
CA VAL A 69 4.14 -11.35 14.65
C VAL A 69 5.59 -11.45 15.12
N THR A 70 6.30 -12.50 14.72
CA THR A 70 7.65 -12.78 15.19
C THR A 70 8.73 -12.09 14.36
N GLY A 71 8.50 -11.90 13.05
CA GLY A 71 9.41 -11.28 12.08
C GLY A 71 9.18 -9.78 11.85
N TYR A 72 8.50 -9.09 12.75
CA TYR A 72 8.07 -7.69 12.52
C TYR A 72 9.21 -6.71 12.23
N LYS A 73 10.41 -6.93 12.80
CA LYS A 73 11.58 -6.06 12.58
C LYS A 73 12.05 -6.12 11.13
N GLN A 74 12.20 -7.33 10.60
CA GLN A 74 12.60 -7.60 9.22
C GLN A 74 11.57 -7.06 8.23
N ILE A 75 10.28 -7.30 8.51
CA ILE A 75 9.19 -6.79 7.68
C ILE A 75 9.24 -5.26 7.61
N ARG A 76 9.32 -4.56 8.75
CA ARG A 76 9.35 -3.08 8.77
C ARG A 76 10.54 -2.48 8.03
N GLN A 77 11.65 -3.20 7.90
CA GLN A 77 12.81 -2.75 7.11
C GLN A 77 12.65 -2.98 5.61
N SER A 78 11.81 -3.94 5.20
CA SER A 78 11.66 -4.36 3.81
C SER A 78 10.37 -3.86 3.13
N ILE A 79 9.49 -3.18 3.87
CA ILE A 79 8.23 -2.66 3.33
C ILE A 79 8.17 -1.14 3.36
N GLY A 80 7.55 -0.54 2.33
CA GLY A 80 7.04 0.83 2.39
C GLY A 80 5.55 0.83 2.75
N TYR A 81 5.13 1.75 3.61
CA TYR A 81 3.71 1.88 3.98
C TYR A 81 3.23 3.32 3.90
N MET A 82 2.17 3.52 3.14
CA MET A 82 1.47 4.79 3.01
C MET A 82 0.04 4.61 3.55
N PRO A 83 -0.25 5.08 4.77
CA PRO A 83 -1.59 4.98 5.37
C PRO A 83 -2.58 5.94 4.70
N GLY A 84 -3.88 5.60 4.75
CA GLY A 84 -4.95 6.38 4.10
C GLY A 84 -5.15 7.80 4.65
N LYS A 85 -4.70 8.05 5.88
CA LYS A 85 -4.61 9.42 6.41
C LYS A 85 -3.21 9.95 6.18
N PHE A 86 -3.12 11.21 5.69
CA PHE A 86 -1.84 11.88 5.50
C PHE A 86 -1.02 11.86 6.81
N SER A 87 0.09 11.13 6.79
CA SER A 87 0.88 10.77 7.96
C SER A 87 2.21 11.49 8.05
N LEU A 88 2.52 12.37 7.08
CA LEU A 88 3.76 13.13 7.07
C LEU A 88 3.68 14.33 8.02
N TYR A 89 4.85 14.82 8.43
CA TYR A 89 4.97 16.00 9.29
C TYR A 89 4.61 17.25 8.51
N GLN A 90 3.43 17.81 8.79
CA GLN A 90 2.87 18.94 8.03
C GLN A 90 3.67 20.23 8.19
N ASP A 91 4.33 20.41 9.33
CA ASP A 91 5.17 21.58 9.65
C ASP A 91 6.56 21.50 9.05
N LEU A 92 7.02 20.30 8.69
CA LEU A 92 8.28 20.10 7.99
C LEU A 92 8.11 20.36 6.48
N THR A 93 9.19 20.82 5.85
CA THR A 93 9.27 20.96 4.40
C THR A 93 9.27 19.60 3.69
N VAL A 94 9.15 19.62 2.38
CA VAL A 94 9.31 18.41 1.54
C VAL A 94 10.68 17.75 1.79
N GLU A 95 11.75 18.55 1.78
CA GLU A 95 13.12 18.08 1.97
C GLU A 95 13.35 17.53 3.39
N GLU A 96 12.85 18.21 4.41
CA GLU A 96 12.94 17.75 5.81
C GLU A 96 12.17 16.45 6.06
N ASN A 97 10.97 16.27 5.45
CA ASN A 97 10.25 15.00 5.53
C ASN A 97 11.07 13.86 4.91
N LEU A 98 11.63 14.05 3.71
CA LEU A 98 12.47 13.02 3.05
C LEU A 98 13.68 12.65 3.89
N ASN A 99 14.41 13.65 4.38
CA ASN A 99 15.60 13.44 5.23
C ASN A 99 15.23 12.73 6.55
N PHE A 100 14.09 13.08 7.14
CA PHE A 100 13.61 12.40 8.34
C PHE A 100 13.40 10.90 8.09
N PHE A 101 12.65 10.54 7.03
CA PHE A 101 12.40 9.13 6.73
C PHE A 101 13.67 8.40 6.30
N ALA A 102 14.57 9.03 5.54
CA ALA A 102 15.86 8.45 5.22
C ALA A 102 16.67 8.14 6.49
N THR A 103 16.70 9.06 7.45
CA THR A 103 17.37 8.85 8.74
C THR A 103 16.75 7.70 9.55
N VAL A 104 15.42 7.59 9.59
CA VAL A 104 14.72 6.49 10.30
C VAL A 104 15.14 5.12 9.76
N PHE A 105 15.43 5.03 8.46
CA PHE A 105 15.87 3.79 7.81
C PHE A 105 17.40 3.67 7.68
N ASN A 106 18.17 4.51 8.40
CA ASN A 106 19.63 4.54 8.36
C ASN A 106 20.22 4.68 6.94
N THR A 107 19.61 5.53 6.13
CA THR A 107 20.04 5.84 4.76
C THR A 107 20.03 7.36 4.53
N THR A 108 20.35 7.78 3.30
CA THR A 108 20.28 9.18 2.86
C THR A 108 19.42 9.29 1.59
N VAL A 109 18.92 10.50 1.31
CA VAL A 109 18.15 10.77 0.09
C VAL A 109 19.00 10.49 -1.15
N GLU A 110 20.30 10.86 -1.11
CA GLU A 110 21.23 10.69 -2.22
C GLU A 110 21.49 9.21 -2.53
N ALA A 111 21.60 8.37 -1.50
CA ALA A 111 21.87 6.93 -1.66
C ALA A 111 20.75 6.21 -2.47
N HIS A 112 19.53 6.68 -2.36
CA HIS A 112 18.38 6.08 -3.01
C HIS A 112 17.62 7.04 -3.93
N TYR A 113 18.27 8.11 -4.36
CA TYR A 113 17.65 9.13 -5.22
C TYR A 113 17.03 8.53 -6.48
N ASP A 114 17.72 7.60 -7.13
CA ASP A 114 17.23 6.94 -8.36
C ASP A 114 15.90 6.19 -8.16
N GLN A 115 15.62 5.75 -6.93
CA GLN A 115 14.35 5.08 -6.62
C GLN A 115 13.16 6.03 -6.63
N ILE A 116 13.37 7.27 -6.20
CA ILE A 116 12.33 8.29 -6.05
C ILE A 116 12.38 9.37 -7.13
N LYS A 117 13.45 9.46 -7.93
CA LYS A 117 13.75 10.56 -8.85
C LYS A 117 12.55 10.97 -9.70
N GLU A 118 11.92 10.02 -10.37
CA GLU A 118 10.82 10.29 -11.30
C GLU A 118 9.59 10.94 -10.62
N ILE A 119 9.40 10.64 -9.33
CA ILE A 119 8.32 11.18 -8.51
C ILE A 119 8.79 12.49 -7.87
N TYR A 120 9.99 12.47 -7.31
CA TYR A 120 10.55 13.60 -6.58
C TYR A 120 10.80 14.83 -7.48
N ASP A 121 11.28 14.65 -8.71
CA ASP A 121 11.53 15.75 -9.65
C ASP A 121 10.27 16.60 -9.91
N GLN A 122 9.08 16.02 -9.78
CA GLN A 122 7.82 16.73 -9.92
C GLN A 122 7.48 17.62 -8.72
N ILE A 123 8.06 17.37 -7.55
CA ILE A 123 7.85 18.16 -6.33
C ILE A 123 9.13 18.88 -5.87
N ALA A 124 10.27 18.59 -6.45
CA ALA A 124 11.57 19.20 -6.14
C ALA A 124 11.56 20.74 -6.23
N PRO A 125 10.87 21.40 -7.18
CA PRO A 125 10.73 22.86 -7.19
C PRO A 125 10.12 23.45 -5.90
N PHE A 126 9.43 22.62 -5.12
CA PHE A 126 8.75 22.98 -3.88
C PHE A 126 9.43 22.43 -2.63
N LYS A 127 10.70 21.99 -2.73
CA LYS A 127 11.39 21.28 -1.65
C LYS A 127 11.44 22.05 -0.32
N ALA A 128 11.48 23.39 -0.36
CA ALA A 128 11.46 24.26 0.80
C ALA A 128 10.04 24.58 1.32
N ARG A 129 8.98 24.10 0.64
CA ARG A 129 7.61 24.32 1.08
C ARG A 129 7.21 23.32 2.15
N ARG A 130 6.49 23.77 3.18
CA ARG A 130 5.92 22.90 4.22
C ARG A 130 4.92 21.90 3.61
N ALA A 131 4.97 20.66 4.06
CA ALA A 131 4.11 19.59 3.56
C ALA A 131 2.62 19.91 3.75
N GLY A 132 2.26 20.62 4.82
CA GLY A 132 0.88 21.07 5.05
C GLY A 132 0.34 21.99 3.95
N ALA A 133 1.20 22.79 3.30
CA ALA A 133 0.85 23.75 2.24
C ALA A 133 0.89 23.17 0.81
N LEU A 134 1.12 21.87 0.65
CA LEU A 134 1.09 21.17 -0.64
C LEU A 134 -0.36 20.88 -1.08
N SER A 135 -0.57 20.78 -2.40
CA SER A 135 -1.82 20.22 -2.94
C SER A 135 -1.98 18.73 -2.59
N GLY A 136 -3.19 18.19 -2.69
CA GLY A 136 -3.45 16.77 -2.45
C GLY A 136 -2.54 15.84 -3.24
N GLY A 137 -2.43 16.06 -4.57
CA GLY A 137 -1.55 15.26 -5.42
C GLY A 137 -0.06 15.38 -5.07
N MET A 138 0.41 16.57 -4.67
CA MET A 138 1.80 16.75 -4.20
C MET A 138 2.05 16.06 -2.87
N LYS A 139 1.08 16.08 -1.95
CA LYS A 139 1.13 15.34 -0.68
C LYS A 139 1.28 13.85 -0.92
N GLN A 140 0.52 13.30 -1.87
CA GLN A 140 0.61 11.88 -2.23
C GLN A 140 1.97 11.53 -2.85
N LYS A 141 2.51 12.38 -3.73
CA LYS A 141 3.85 12.19 -4.32
C LYS A 141 4.93 12.20 -3.24
N LEU A 142 4.87 13.13 -2.29
CA LEU A 142 5.79 13.19 -1.15
C LEU A 142 5.68 11.93 -0.27
N ALA A 143 4.46 11.52 0.06
CA ALA A 143 4.24 10.32 0.87
C ALA A 143 4.78 9.05 0.19
N LEU A 144 4.60 8.96 -1.13
CA LEU A 144 5.14 7.85 -1.92
C LEU A 144 6.69 7.87 -1.95
N CYS A 145 7.32 9.05 -2.12
CA CYS A 145 8.78 9.18 -2.02
C CYS A 145 9.30 8.74 -0.65
N CYS A 146 8.67 9.17 0.44
CA CYS A 146 9.04 8.76 1.80
C CYS A 146 8.89 7.25 2.02
N ALA A 147 7.86 6.63 1.45
CA ALA A 147 7.66 5.18 1.54
C ALA A 147 8.66 4.37 0.70
N LEU A 148 9.28 4.98 -0.31
CA LEU A 148 10.24 4.33 -1.22
C LEU A 148 11.71 4.60 -0.84
N ILE A 149 11.99 5.54 0.06
CA ILE A 149 13.34 6.07 0.31
C ILE A 149 14.36 5.01 0.75
N HIS A 150 13.91 3.92 1.33
CA HIS A 150 14.75 2.81 1.81
C HIS A 150 14.74 1.60 0.87
N ASN A 151 14.26 1.77 -0.36
CA ASN A 151 14.19 0.73 -1.41
C ASN A 151 13.43 -0.54 -0.97
N PRO A 152 12.15 -0.43 -0.59
CA PRO A 152 11.38 -1.58 -0.12
C PRO A 152 11.09 -2.60 -1.23
N GLU A 153 10.94 -3.88 -0.87
CA GLU A 153 10.50 -4.94 -1.79
C GLU A 153 8.98 -4.95 -1.97
N VAL A 154 8.24 -4.54 -0.94
CA VAL A 154 6.77 -4.48 -0.94
C VAL A 154 6.30 -3.10 -0.52
N LEU A 155 5.36 -2.55 -1.27
CA LEU A 155 4.74 -1.25 -1.00
C LEU A 155 3.26 -1.45 -0.68
N PHE A 156 2.84 -1.04 0.51
CA PHE A 156 1.45 -1.02 0.96
C PHE A 156 0.89 0.39 0.87
N LEU A 157 -0.21 0.58 0.12
CA LEU A 157 -0.84 1.87 -0.11
C LEU A 157 -2.32 1.81 0.28
N ASP A 158 -2.66 2.42 1.42
CA ASP A 158 -4.03 2.42 1.94
C ASP A 158 -4.78 3.64 1.42
N GLU A 159 -5.67 3.43 0.45
CA GLU A 159 -6.51 4.44 -0.21
C GLU A 159 -5.72 5.67 -0.73
N PRO A 160 -4.62 5.46 -1.48
CA PRO A 160 -3.66 6.52 -1.80
C PRO A 160 -4.23 7.64 -2.68
N THR A 161 -5.39 7.45 -3.30
CA THR A 161 -6.00 8.42 -4.22
C THR A 161 -7.27 9.07 -3.66
N THR A 162 -7.62 8.79 -2.41
CA THR A 162 -8.78 9.40 -1.76
C THR A 162 -8.57 10.90 -1.57
N GLY A 163 -9.54 11.71 -2.03
CA GLY A 163 -9.45 13.18 -1.98
C GLY A 163 -8.50 13.82 -2.99
N VAL A 164 -8.01 13.06 -3.97
CA VAL A 164 -7.15 13.55 -5.06
C VAL A 164 -7.98 13.80 -6.32
N ASP A 165 -7.68 14.89 -7.02
CA ASP A 165 -8.35 15.22 -8.28
C ASP A 165 -8.11 14.15 -9.38
N PRO A 166 -8.99 14.05 -10.40
CA PRO A 166 -8.92 12.96 -11.39
C PRO A 166 -7.62 12.93 -12.20
N VAL A 167 -6.99 14.10 -12.45
CA VAL A 167 -5.75 14.19 -13.24
C VAL A 167 -4.58 13.64 -12.41
N SER A 168 -4.41 14.16 -11.20
CA SER A 168 -3.37 13.70 -10.25
C SER A 168 -3.55 12.22 -9.90
N ARG A 169 -4.79 11.74 -9.80
CA ARG A 169 -5.10 10.32 -9.60
C ARG A 169 -4.60 9.46 -10.76
N LYS A 170 -4.85 9.88 -12.00
CA LYS A 170 -4.36 9.16 -13.19
C LYS A 170 -2.83 9.09 -13.22
N GLU A 171 -2.16 10.20 -12.92
CA GLU A 171 -0.70 10.28 -12.83
C GLU A 171 -0.16 9.33 -11.74
N PHE A 172 -0.80 9.31 -10.56
CA PHE A 172 -0.40 8.45 -9.46
C PHE A 172 -0.44 6.97 -9.85
N TRP A 173 -1.50 6.52 -10.52
CA TRP A 173 -1.59 5.15 -11.02
C TRP A 173 -0.52 4.83 -12.06
N GLN A 174 -0.19 5.77 -12.94
CA GLN A 174 0.91 5.58 -13.90
C GLN A 174 2.26 5.43 -13.20
N MET A 175 2.49 6.15 -12.09
CA MET A 175 3.69 5.97 -11.26
C MET A 175 3.72 4.57 -10.64
N LEU A 176 2.60 4.08 -10.10
CA LEU A 176 2.54 2.73 -9.52
C LEU A 176 2.86 1.65 -10.57
N HIS A 177 2.37 1.79 -11.80
CA HIS A 177 2.72 0.86 -12.88
C HIS A 177 4.22 0.84 -13.18
N ARG A 178 4.85 2.01 -13.27
CA ARG A 178 6.30 2.09 -13.47
C ARG A 178 7.12 1.48 -12.31
N LEU A 179 6.67 1.66 -11.09
CA LEU A 179 7.28 1.01 -9.93
C LEU A 179 7.14 -0.51 -9.98
N GLN A 180 5.97 -1.01 -10.40
CA GLN A 180 5.72 -2.42 -10.59
C GLN A 180 6.59 -3.00 -11.73
N GLU A 181 6.75 -2.30 -12.85
CA GLU A 181 7.65 -2.68 -13.96
C GLU A 181 9.12 -2.75 -13.52
N ARG A 182 9.50 -2.01 -12.48
CA ARG A 182 10.83 -2.07 -11.83
C ARG A 182 10.96 -3.22 -10.82
N GLY A 183 9.93 -4.05 -10.67
CA GLY A 183 9.92 -5.25 -9.84
C GLY A 183 9.42 -5.05 -8.41
N ILE A 184 8.94 -3.86 -8.04
CA ILE A 184 8.35 -3.62 -6.71
C ILE A 184 6.98 -4.29 -6.64
N THR A 185 6.75 -5.07 -5.59
CA THR A 185 5.42 -5.65 -5.31
C THR A 185 4.56 -4.61 -4.62
N ILE A 186 3.37 -4.37 -5.14
CA ILE A 186 2.50 -3.29 -4.65
C ILE A 186 1.15 -3.84 -4.23
N VAL A 187 0.73 -3.54 -3.02
CA VAL A 187 -0.63 -3.80 -2.53
C VAL A 187 -1.33 -2.46 -2.31
N VAL A 188 -2.43 -2.24 -3.01
CA VAL A 188 -3.19 -1.00 -2.92
C VAL A 188 -4.63 -1.26 -2.51
N SER A 189 -5.15 -0.51 -1.54
CA SER A 189 -6.57 -0.51 -1.22
C SER A 189 -7.30 0.65 -1.91
N THR A 190 -8.53 0.41 -2.35
CA THR A 190 -9.39 1.47 -2.89
C THR A 190 -10.88 1.15 -2.65
N PRO A 191 -11.71 2.15 -2.30
CA PRO A 191 -13.16 1.97 -2.29
C PRO A 191 -13.77 2.06 -3.70
N PHE A 192 -13.02 2.53 -4.71
CA PHE A 192 -13.54 2.83 -6.05
C PHE A 192 -13.47 1.62 -6.99
N MET A 193 -14.64 1.03 -7.28
CA MET A 193 -14.79 -0.10 -8.22
C MET A 193 -14.35 0.24 -9.65
N ASP A 194 -14.50 1.51 -10.07
CA ASP A 194 -14.15 1.95 -11.43
C ASP A 194 -12.64 2.00 -11.64
N GLU A 195 -11.87 2.34 -10.63
CA GLU A 195 -10.40 2.26 -10.66
C GLU A 195 -9.95 0.82 -10.92
N ALA A 196 -10.63 -0.14 -10.31
CA ALA A 196 -10.35 -1.55 -10.47
C ALA A 196 -10.63 -2.08 -11.88
N ARG A 197 -11.77 -1.73 -12.46
CA ARG A 197 -12.19 -2.24 -13.78
C ARG A 197 -11.31 -1.76 -14.92
N HIS A 198 -10.78 -0.55 -14.82
CA HIS A 198 -9.96 0.04 -15.90
C HIS A 198 -8.47 -0.28 -15.77
N ARG A 199 -8.01 -0.78 -14.60
CA ARG A 199 -6.58 -0.88 -14.29
C ARG A 199 -6.11 -2.27 -13.88
N PHE A 200 -7.03 -3.15 -13.51
CA PHE A 200 -6.72 -4.54 -13.11
C PHE A 200 -7.45 -5.52 -14.03
N SER A 201 -6.77 -6.55 -14.51
CA SER A 201 -7.45 -7.67 -15.15
C SER A 201 -8.10 -8.56 -14.09
N THR A 202 -9.30 -9.04 -14.41
CA THR A 202 -10.14 -9.72 -13.44
C THR A 202 -9.76 -11.19 -13.33
N THR A 203 -9.09 -11.59 -12.27
CA THR A 203 -9.15 -12.98 -11.80
C THR A 203 -10.03 -12.99 -10.55
N ARG A 204 -11.28 -13.43 -10.70
CA ARG A 204 -12.22 -13.57 -9.58
C ARG A 204 -11.85 -14.77 -8.75
N THR A 205 -11.41 -14.59 -7.51
CA THR A 205 -11.53 -15.63 -6.48
C THR A 205 -12.51 -15.15 -5.42
N HIS A 206 -13.60 -15.90 -5.25
CA HIS A 206 -14.58 -15.66 -4.22
C HIS A 206 -14.10 -16.29 -2.92
N SER A 207 -13.84 -15.52 -1.89
CA SER A 207 -14.01 -15.96 -0.51
C SER A 207 -15.32 -15.33 -0.02
N GLY A 208 -16.37 -16.12 0.00
CA GLY A 208 -17.69 -15.62 0.37
C GLY A 208 -18.39 -16.60 1.27
N ASN A 209 -18.69 -16.22 2.49
CA ASN A 209 -19.81 -16.80 3.21
C ASN A 209 -20.76 -15.67 3.61
N ARG A 210 -22.06 -15.87 3.31
CA ARG A 210 -23.13 -14.91 3.64
C ARG A 210 -23.52 -15.12 5.09
N TYR A 211 -23.42 -14.06 5.90
CA TYR A 211 -24.16 -14.01 7.16
C TYR A 211 -25.25 -12.93 7.05
N PRO A 212 -26.52 -13.24 7.45
CA PRO A 212 -27.59 -12.25 7.51
C PRO A 212 -27.32 -11.31 8.70
N GLY A 213 -27.17 -10.01 8.45
CA GLY A 213 -27.13 -8.98 9.47
C GLY A 213 -25.83 -8.17 9.62
N SER A 214 -24.77 -8.47 8.87
CA SER A 214 -23.56 -7.62 8.81
C SER A 214 -23.45 -6.95 7.44
N TYR A 215 -23.02 -5.71 7.39
CA TYR A 215 -22.60 -5.04 6.15
C TYR A 215 -21.44 -5.85 5.55
N SER A 216 -21.74 -6.81 4.69
CA SER A 216 -20.76 -7.67 4.03
C SER A 216 -20.12 -6.91 2.87
N GLY A 217 -19.22 -6.01 3.18
CA GLY A 217 -18.29 -5.46 2.19
C GLY A 217 -17.32 -6.56 1.77
N LYS A 218 -17.52 -7.16 0.58
CA LYS A 218 -16.58 -8.14 0.04
C LYS A 218 -15.30 -7.43 -0.38
N ILE A 219 -14.16 -7.87 0.15
CA ILE A 219 -12.84 -7.53 -0.40
C ILE A 219 -12.72 -8.32 -1.70
N GLN A 220 -12.58 -7.63 -2.83
CA GLN A 220 -12.35 -8.25 -4.13
C GLN A 220 -10.88 -8.12 -4.52
N ARG A 221 -10.38 -9.17 -5.13
CA ARG A 221 -9.02 -9.34 -5.59
C ARG A 221 -8.92 -8.92 -7.05
N TYR A 222 -7.92 -8.10 -7.39
CA TYR A 222 -7.60 -7.76 -8.78
C TYR A 222 -6.09 -7.78 -8.96
N THR A 223 -5.63 -8.51 -9.97
CA THR A 223 -4.22 -8.55 -10.39
C THR A 223 -4.09 -8.02 -11.81
N LEU A 224 -2.97 -7.37 -12.11
CA LEU A 224 -2.64 -7.03 -13.50
C LEU A 224 -2.13 -8.27 -14.22
N PRO A 225 -2.45 -8.45 -15.52
CA PRO A 225 -1.80 -9.46 -16.32
C PRO A 225 -0.30 -9.16 -16.39
N SER A 226 0.52 -10.16 -16.06
CA SER A 226 1.93 -10.14 -16.45
C SER A 226 1.96 -10.03 -17.98
N ARG A 227 2.65 -9.03 -18.53
CA ARG A 227 2.98 -9.03 -19.96
C ARG A 227 3.86 -10.26 -20.19
N THR A 228 3.25 -11.34 -20.70
CA THR A 228 4.02 -12.40 -21.37
C THR A 228 4.68 -11.73 -22.55
N GLY A 229 6.02 -11.67 -22.53
CA GLY A 229 6.80 -11.15 -23.64
C GLY A 229 6.49 -11.94 -24.90
N THR A 230 6.23 -11.22 -25.94
CA THR A 230 6.48 -11.65 -27.32
C THR A 230 7.73 -10.93 -27.81
#